data_a929393ad1168e50d056336450ac61eb
#
_entry.id   a929393ad1168e50d056336450ac61eb
#
_cell.length_a   1.000
_cell.length_b   1.000
_cell.length_c   1.000
_cell.angle_alpha   90.00
_cell.angle_beta   90.00
_cell.angle_gamma   90.00
#
_symmetry.space_group_name_H-M   'P 1'
#
loop_
_entity.id
_entity.type
_entity.pdbx_description
1 polymer ?
#
loop_
_entity_poly.entity_id
_entity_poly.type
_entity_poly.pdbx_seq_one_letter_code
_entity_poly.pdbx_strand_id
1 'polypeptide(L)' 'LVMQVLSLLFCLIQAVVFTMLLSVYIEEAVGEEE' A
#
# COMPACT_ATOMS: atom_id res chain seq x y z
N LEU A 1 -3.09 4.27 -25.09
CA LEU A 1 -3.25 5.40 -24.18
C LEU A 1 -4.06 5.00 -22.97
N VAL A 2 -5.22 4.39 -23.25
CA VAL A 2 -6.06 3.95 -22.15
C VAL A 2 -5.33 2.89 -21.31
N MET A 3 -4.63 2.03 -21.98
CA MET A 3 -3.89 0.99 -21.27
C MET A 3 -2.84 1.58 -20.35
N GLN A 4 -2.19 2.62 -20.81
CA GLN A 4 -1.17 3.25 -19.98
C GLN A 4 -1.78 3.93 -18.78
N VAL A 5 -2.90 4.58 -18.98
CA VAL A 5 -3.57 5.25 -17.86
C VAL A 5 -4.01 4.21 -16.84
N LEU A 6 -4.51 3.09 -17.33
CA LEU A 6 -4.94 2.02 -16.44
C LEU A 6 -3.76 1.49 -15.64
N SER A 7 -2.62 1.35 -16.30
CA SER A 7 -1.43 0.86 -15.61
C SER A 7 -1.01 1.82 -14.52
N LEU A 8 -1.07 3.10 -14.82
CA LEU A 8 -0.70 4.10 -13.82
C LEU A 8 -1.64 4.05 -12.63
N LEU A 9 -2.91 3.92 -12.93
CA LEU A 9 -3.89 3.83 -11.85
C LEU A 9 -3.63 2.62 -10.98
N PHE A 10 -3.32 1.52 -11.63
CA PHE A 10 -3.05 0.28 -10.90
C PHE A 10 -1.85 0.48 -9.97
N CYS A 11 -0.81 1.10 -10.48
CA CYS A 11 0.38 1.34 -9.68
C CYS A 11 0.06 2.21 -8.47
N LEU A 12 -0.78 3.22 -8.70
CA LEU A 12 -1.17 4.10 -7.61
C LEU A 12 -1.86 3.33 -6.50
N ILE A 13 -2.82 2.51 -6.89
CA ILE A 13 -3.57 1.72 -5.92
C ILE A 13 -2.62 0.77 -5.20
N GLN A 14 -1.73 0.14 -5.93
CA GLN A 14 -0.79 -0.78 -5.31
C GLN A 14 0.09 -0.07 -4.29
N ALA A 15 0.51 1.14 -4.61
CA ALA A 15 1.36 1.90 -3.71
C ALA A 15 0.61 2.20 -2.42
N VAL A 16 -0.63 2.58 -2.54
CA VAL A 16 -1.43 2.89 -1.35
C VAL A 16 -1.63 1.63 -0.51
N VAL A 17 -1.95 0.54 -1.17
CA VAL A 17 -2.17 -0.72 -0.47
C VAL A 17 -0.87 -1.15 0.23
N PHE A 18 0.23 -1.01 -0.46
CA PHE A 18 1.51 -1.39 0.10
C PHE A 18 1.82 -0.57 1.36
N THR A 19 1.57 0.73 1.26
CA THR A 19 1.82 1.60 2.40
C THR A 19 0.94 1.22 3.58
N MET A 20 -0.29 0.91 3.29
CA MET A 20 -1.21 0.53 4.36
C MET A 20 -0.77 -0.76 5.03
N LEU A 21 -0.42 -1.74 4.22
CA LEU A 21 0.03 -3.01 4.77
C LEU A 21 1.28 -2.82 5.60
N LEU A 22 2.18 -1.99 5.12
CA LEU A 22 3.41 -1.74 5.86
C LEU A 22 3.11 -1.10 7.20
N SER A 23 2.20 -0.15 7.21
CA SER A 23 1.84 0.53 8.44
C SER A 23 1.26 -0.46 9.44
N VAL A 24 0.37 -1.30 8.98
CA VAL A 24 -0.25 -2.29 9.86
C VAL A 24 0.79 -3.27 10.36
N TYR A 25 1.70 -3.64 9.49
CA TYR A 25 2.73 -4.60 9.86
C TYR A 25 3.59 -4.04 10.99
N ILE A 26 4.02 -2.80 10.83
CA ILE A 26 4.88 -2.18 11.84
C ILE A 26 4.10 -2.00 13.13
N GLU A 27 2.84 -1.63 13.01
CA GLU A 27 2.03 -1.44 14.20
C GLU A 27 1.91 -2.73 14.99
N GLU A 28 1.72 -3.81 14.30
CA GLU A 28 1.60 -5.09 14.98
C GLU A 28 2.91 -5.47 15.66
N ALA A 29 4.01 -5.15 15.02
CA ALA A 29 5.31 -5.49 15.57
C ALA A 29 5.61 -4.66 16.80
N VAL A 30 5.21 -3.41 16.80
CA VAL A 30 5.53 -2.52 17.91
C VAL A 30 4.37 -2.43 18.88
N GLY A 31 3.18 -2.41 18.36
CA GLY A 31 2.00 -2.22 19.18
C GLY A 31 1.81 -3.29 20.21
N GLU A 32 2.26 -4.47 19.92
CA GLU A 32 2.04 -5.53 20.85
C GLU A 32 2.69 -5.23 22.20
N GLU A 33 3.64 -4.33 22.17
CA GLU A 33 4.29 -3.96 23.38
C GLU A 33 3.39 -3.24 24.32
N GLU A 34 2.71 -2.31 23.81
CA GLU A 34 1.76 -1.58 24.57
C GLU A 34 2.09 -1.28 25.94
#